data_20d73403225ae8bd4d046385fe402eed
#
_entry.id   20d73403225ae8bd4d046385fe402eed
#
_cell.length_a   1.000
_cell.length_b   1.000
_cell.length_c   1.000
_cell.angle_alpha   90.00
_cell.angle_beta   90.00
_cell.angle_gamma   90.00
#
_symmetry.space_group_name_H-M   'P 1'
#
loop_
_entity.id
_entity.type
_entity.pdbx_description
1 polymer ?
#
loop_
_entity_poly.entity_id
_entity_poly.type
_entity_poly.pdbx_seq_one_letter_code
_entity_poly.pdbx_strand_id
1 'polypeptide(L)'
;MKTPVRVAVTGAAGQIGYSLLFRIASGEMLGKDQPVILQLLELPMEKAQAALKGVIMELEDCAFPLLAGIVGTDNPEVAFKDADVALLVGAMPRGPGMERKDLLLKNAEIFTVQGQALNKVASRDVKVLVVGNPANTNAYIAMKSAPDLNPKRWQ
;
A
#
# COMPACT_ATOMS: atom_id res chain seq x y z
N MET A 1 -10.74 23.08 7.28
CA MET A 1 -10.45 21.64 7.24
C MET A 1 -9.11 21.44 6.54
N LYS A 2 -8.26 20.58 7.07
CA LYS A 2 -6.97 20.29 6.44
C LYS A 2 -7.16 19.56 5.09
N THR A 3 -6.24 19.74 4.17
CA THR A 3 -6.22 18.97 2.91
C THR A 3 -6.03 17.49 3.22
N PRO A 4 -6.81 16.59 2.63
CA PRO A 4 -6.64 15.16 2.85
C PRO A 4 -5.26 14.64 2.47
N VAL A 5 -4.69 13.78 3.30
CA VAL A 5 -3.46 13.04 3.00
C VAL A 5 -3.81 11.76 2.25
N ARG A 6 -3.12 11.49 1.15
CA ARG A 6 -3.31 10.29 0.34
C ARG A 6 -2.43 9.16 0.86
N VAL A 7 -3.08 8.11 1.35
CA VAL A 7 -2.41 6.94 1.92
C VAL A 7 -2.67 5.73 1.04
N ALA A 8 -1.62 5.26 0.40
CA ALA A 8 -1.66 4.03 -0.40
C ALA A 8 -1.32 2.82 0.48
N VAL A 9 -2.07 1.74 0.35
CA VAL A 9 -1.83 0.49 1.07
C VAL A 9 -1.90 -0.67 0.08
N THR A 10 -0.84 -1.47 0.00
CA THR A 10 -0.82 -2.70 -0.80
C THR A 10 -1.20 -3.91 0.06
N GLY A 11 -1.76 -4.94 -0.55
CA GLY A 11 -2.27 -6.08 0.20
C GLY A 11 -3.42 -5.68 1.14
N ALA A 12 -4.25 -4.75 0.70
CA ALA A 12 -5.25 -4.08 1.52
C ALA A 12 -6.33 -5.02 2.07
N ALA A 13 -6.63 -6.11 1.35
CA ALA A 13 -7.60 -7.11 1.77
C ALA A 13 -6.98 -8.28 2.56
N GLY A 14 -5.66 -8.26 2.77
CA GLY A 14 -4.98 -9.23 3.66
C GLY A 14 -5.22 -8.92 5.12
N GLN A 15 -4.84 -9.85 6.02
CA GLN A 15 -5.11 -9.70 7.45
C GLN A 15 -4.48 -8.44 8.06
N ILE A 16 -3.21 -8.17 7.73
CA ILE A 16 -2.51 -6.98 8.25
C ILE A 16 -3.08 -5.71 7.64
N GLY A 17 -3.27 -5.69 6.31
CA GLY A 17 -3.87 -4.56 5.61
C GLY A 17 -5.24 -4.21 6.16
N TYR A 18 -6.12 -5.19 6.27
CA TYR A 18 -7.45 -5.04 6.83
C TYR A 18 -7.41 -4.38 8.23
N SER A 19 -6.58 -4.88 9.12
CA SER A 19 -6.45 -4.34 10.48
C SER A 19 -5.93 -2.91 10.51
N LEU A 20 -5.04 -2.54 9.59
CA LEU A 20 -4.47 -1.19 9.51
C LEU A 20 -5.46 -0.16 8.97
N LEU A 21 -6.29 -0.52 8.01
CA LEU A 21 -7.15 0.42 7.30
C LEU A 21 -8.12 1.14 8.23
N PHE A 22 -8.77 0.43 9.14
CA PHE A 22 -9.72 1.02 10.11
C PHE A 22 -9.02 1.97 11.08
N ARG A 23 -7.80 1.64 11.49
CA ARG A 23 -7.00 2.48 12.37
C ARG A 23 -6.53 3.75 11.67
N ILE A 24 -6.12 3.65 10.40
CA ILE A 24 -5.75 4.82 9.59
C ILE A 24 -6.97 5.73 9.41
N ALA A 25 -8.10 5.16 9.01
CA ALA A 25 -9.34 5.89 8.77
C ALA A 25 -9.90 6.57 10.04
N SER A 26 -9.67 5.99 11.22
CA SER A 26 -10.09 6.56 12.50
C SER A 26 -9.16 7.64 13.05
N GLY A 27 -8.03 7.90 12.38
CA GLY A 27 -7.08 8.95 12.75
C GLY A 27 -5.99 8.53 13.73
N GLU A 28 -5.74 7.23 13.89
CA GLU A 28 -4.68 6.76 14.79
C GLU A 28 -3.27 6.93 14.22
N MET A 29 -3.13 6.99 12.89
CA MET A 29 -1.83 7.15 12.26
C MET A 29 -1.41 8.62 12.07
N LEU A 30 -2.31 9.47 11.60
CA LEU A 30 -1.98 10.85 11.20
C LEU A 30 -2.61 11.91 12.10
N GLY A 31 -3.39 11.52 13.08
CA GLY A 31 -4.04 12.43 14.02
C GLY A 31 -5.55 12.55 13.81
N LYS A 32 -6.22 12.95 14.87
CA LYS A 32 -7.70 13.00 14.93
C LYS A 32 -8.33 14.16 14.16
N ASP A 33 -7.52 15.03 13.61
CA ASP A 33 -7.94 16.19 12.81
C ASP A 33 -7.45 16.15 11.35
N GLN A 34 -6.79 15.04 10.94
CA GLN A 34 -6.23 14.88 9.60
C GLN A 34 -7.10 13.97 8.73
N PRO A 35 -7.83 14.54 7.75
CA PRO A 35 -8.56 13.73 6.76
C PRO A 35 -7.61 12.88 5.92
N VAL A 36 -8.07 11.71 5.51
CA VAL A 36 -7.31 10.78 4.67
C VAL A 36 -8.13 10.32 3.46
N ILE A 37 -7.43 10.05 2.37
CA ILE A 37 -7.95 9.31 1.22
C ILE A 37 -7.17 7.99 1.17
N LEU A 38 -7.87 6.88 1.27
CA LEU A 38 -7.27 5.55 1.17
C LEU A 38 -7.19 5.11 -0.29
N GLN A 39 -6.01 4.73 -0.74
CA GLN A 39 -5.76 4.20 -2.08
C GLN A 39 -5.27 2.76 -1.96
N LEU A 40 -6.15 1.81 -2.25
CA LEU A 40 -6.00 0.42 -1.87
C LEU A 40 -5.67 -0.44 -3.09
N LEU A 41 -4.55 -1.16 -3.00
CA LEU A 41 -4.06 -2.03 -4.06
C LEU A 41 -4.17 -3.50 -3.65
N GLU A 42 -4.73 -4.31 -4.54
CA GLU A 42 -4.75 -5.76 -4.43
C GLU A 42 -4.38 -6.42 -5.76
N LEU A 43 -4.09 -7.71 -5.70
CA LEU A 43 -3.73 -8.49 -6.88
C LEU A 43 -4.84 -8.49 -7.94
N PRO A 44 -4.49 -8.56 -9.25
CA PRO A 44 -5.46 -8.57 -10.34
C PRO A 44 -6.14 -9.94 -10.48
N MET A 45 -6.62 -10.50 -9.37
CA MET A 45 -7.32 -11.77 -9.30
C MET A 45 -8.74 -11.51 -8.81
N GLU A 46 -9.70 -12.19 -9.41
CA GLU A 46 -11.12 -12.01 -9.07
C GLU A 46 -11.38 -12.12 -7.56
N LYS A 47 -10.82 -13.15 -6.92
CA LYS A 47 -10.98 -13.36 -5.48
C LYS A 47 -10.40 -12.21 -4.65
N ALA A 48 -9.22 -11.70 -5.03
CA ALA A 48 -8.57 -10.60 -4.33
C ALA A 48 -9.34 -9.29 -4.50
N GLN A 49 -9.81 -9.01 -5.70
CA GLN A 49 -10.61 -7.82 -6.00
C GLN A 49 -12.00 -7.88 -5.33
N ALA A 50 -12.61 -9.06 -5.26
CA ALA A 50 -13.87 -9.24 -4.53
C ALA A 50 -13.68 -9.00 -3.02
N ALA A 51 -12.59 -9.51 -2.44
CA ALA A 51 -12.25 -9.26 -1.04
C ALA A 51 -12.00 -7.77 -0.78
N LEU A 52 -11.29 -7.08 -1.66
CA LEU A 52 -11.04 -5.64 -1.57
C LEU A 52 -12.36 -4.85 -1.60
N LYS A 53 -13.27 -5.21 -2.48
CA LYS A 53 -14.59 -4.58 -2.56
C LYS A 53 -15.36 -4.73 -1.24
N GLY A 54 -15.31 -5.91 -0.62
CA GLY A 54 -15.92 -6.15 0.69
C GLY A 54 -15.33 -5.27 1.79
N VAL A 55 -14.02 -5.12 1.81
CA VAL A 55 -13.32 -4.24 2.77
C VAL A 55 -13.73 -2.79 2.59
N ILE A 56 -13.84 -2.32 1.36
CA ILE A 56 -14.29 -0.96 1.06
C ILE A 56 -15.72 -0.73 1.56
N MET A 57 -16.62 -1.69 1.36
CA MET A 57 -17.99 -1.61 1.87
C MET A 57 -18.02 -1.50 3.40
N GLU A 58 -17.19 -2.27 4.10
CA GLU A 58 -17.09 -2.19 5.56
C GLU A 58 -16.56 -0.83 6.04
N LEU A 59 -15.55 -0.29 5.35
CA LEU A 59 -15.02 1.05 5.65
C LEU A 59 -16.07 2.15 5.45
N GLU A 60 -16.86 2.05 4.39
CA GLU A 60 -17.97 2.97 4.13
C GLU A 60 -19.04 2.89 5.20
N ASP A 61 -19.39 1.68 5.63
CA ASP A 61 -20.39 1.44 6.68
C ASP A 61 -19.95 1.98 8.04
N CYS A 62 -18.65 2.05 8.31
CA CYS A 62 -18.12 2.65 9.55
C CYS A 62 -18.32 4.17 9.62
N ALA A 63 -18.54 4.83 8.50
CA ALA A 63 -18.78 6.28 8.41
C ALA A 63 -17.72 7.12 9.15
N PHE A 64 -16.46 6.79 9.04
CA PHE A 64 -15.37 7.53 9.68
C PHE A 64 -15.34 8.99 9.20
N PRO A 65 -15.42 9.97 10.12
CA PRO A 65 -15.46 11.38 9.72
C PRO A 65 -14.20 11.86 8.99
N LEU A 66 -13.06 11.22 9.23
CA LEU A 66 -11.78 11.58 8.61
C LEU A 66 -11.56 10.90 7.25
N LEU A 67 -12.37 9.91 6.89
CA LEU A 67 -12.24 9.21 5.62
C LEU A 67 -12.90 10.03 4.51
N ALA A 68 -12.09 10.77 3.76
CA ALA A 68 -12.55 11.67 2.69
C ALA A 68 -12.80 10.96 1.36
N GLY A 69 -12.21 9.78 1.17
CA GLY A 69 -12.40 8.99 -0.05
C GLY A 69 -11.68 7.66 0.01
N ILE A 70 -12.10 6.73 -0.84
CA ILE A 70 -11.50 5.41 -1.00
C ILE A 70 -11.38 5.10 -2.49
N VAL A 71 -10.19 4.63 -2.90
CA VAL A 71 -9.94 4.10 -4.23
C VAL A 71 -9.48 2.65 -4.10
N GLY A 72 -10.15 1.72 -4.73
CA GLY A 72 -9.73 0.32 -4.82
C GLY A 72 -9.31 -0.01 -6.26
N THR A 73 -8.17 -0.66 -6.44
CA THR A 73 -7.63 -0.94 -7.78
C THR A 73 -6.67 -2.14 -7.77
N ASP A 74 -6.45 -2.69 -8.94
CA ASP A 74 -5.39 -3.67 -9.22
C ASP A 74 -4.18 -3.04 -9.94
N ASN A 75 -4.25 -1.74 -10.25
CA ASN A 75 -3.22 -1.02 -10.97
C ASN A 75 -2.35 -0.18 -10.02
N PRO A 76 -1.05 -0.48 -9.89
CA PRO A 76 -0.15 0.26 -9.01
C PRO A 76 -0.08 1.77 -9.32
N GLU A 77 -0.13 2.17 -10.59
CA GLU A 77 -0.09 3.58 -10.96
C GLU A 77 -1.33 4.35 -10.49
N VAL A 78 -2.48 3.69 -10.43
CA VAL A 78 -3.71 4.27 -9.87
C VAL A 78 -3.62 4.36 -8.34
N ALA A 79 -3.15 3.29 -7.70
CA ALA A 79 -3.03 3.23 -6.24
C ALA A 79 -2.04 4.25 -5.68
N PHE A 80 -0.92 4.47 -6.36
CA PHE A 80 0.14 5.35 -5.88
C PHE A 80 0.04 6.79 -6.38
N LYS A 81 -0.96 7.11 -7.20
CA LYS A 81 -1.10 8.45 -7.75
C LYS A 81 -1.20 9.50 -6.65
N ASP A 82 -0.27 10.44 -6.68
CA ASP A 82 -0.18 11.56 -5.72
C ASP A 82 -0.11 11.10 -4.26
N ALA A 83 0.30 9.86 -4.00
CA ALA A 83 0.40 9.32 -2.63
C ALA A 83 1.41 10.10 -1.80
N ASP A 84 1.00 10.49 -0.61
CA ASP A 84 1.85 11.16 0.38
C ASP A 84 2.52 10.14 1.32
N VAL A 85 1.83 9.03 1.57
CA VAL A 85 2.30 7.89 2.36
C VAL A 85 1.97 6.62 1.61
N ALA A 86 2.92 5.71 1.53
CA ALA A 86 2.72 4.39 0.94
C ALA A 86 3.15 3.29 1.92
N LEU A 87 2.21 2.42 2.27
CA LEU A 87 2.44 1.26 3.12
C LEU A 87 2.44 0.01 2.24
N LEU A 88 3.63 -0.54 1.99
CA LEU A 88 3.82 -1.73 1.16
C LEU A 88 3.72 -2.99 2.05
N VAL A 89 2.50 -3.36 2.35
CA VAL A 89 2.17 -4.47 3.26
C VAL A 89 2.10 -5.81 2.53
N GLY A 90 1.58 -5.80 1.32
CA GLY A 90 1.43 -7.00 0.51
C GLY A 90 2.76 -7.59 0.07
N ALA A 91 2.89 -8.91 0.22
CA ALA A 91 3.99 -9.69 -0.32
C ALA A 91 3.49 -11.10 -0.63
N MET A 92 4.21 -11.81 -1.53
CA MET A 92 3.90 -13.22 -1.79
C MET A 92 4.27 -14.07 -0.58
N PRO A 93 3.32 -14.79 0.05
CA PRO A 93 3.64 -15.69 1.13
C PRO A 93 4.39 -16.92 0.63
N ARG A 94 5.17 -17.55 1.51
CA ARG A 94 5.82 -18.82 1.21
C ARG A 94 4.77 -19.92 1.06
N GLY A 95 4.68 -20.50 -0.13
CA GLY A 95 3.82 -21.64 -0.40
C GLY A 95 4.48 -22.98 -0.05
N PRO A 96 3.70 -24.07 0.09
CA PRO A 96 4.24 -25.42 0.25
C PRO A 96 5.20 -25.79 -0.89
N GLY A 97 6.37 -26.33 -0.55
CA GLY A 97 7.37 -26.75 -1.53
C GLY A 97 8.14 -25.64 -2.21
N MET A 98 7.88 -24.36 -1.88
CA MET A 98 8.60 -23.23 -2.45
C MET A 98 9.95 -23.02 -1.76
N GLU A 99 11.02 -22.95 -2.54
CA GLU A 99 12.34 -22.60 -2.03
C GLU A 99 12.43 -21.11 -1.69
N ARG A 100 13.32 -20.77 -0.77
CA ARG A 100 13.55 -19.38 -0.35
C ARG A 100 13.96 -18.49 -1.53
N LYS A 101 14.73 -19.05 -2.47
CA LYS A 101 15.17 -18.34 -3.67
C LYS A 101 13.99 -17.97 -4.58
N ASP A 102 13.05 -18.88 -4.77
CA ASP A 102 11.87 -18.63 -5.61
C ASP A 102 10.97 -17.55 -5.01
N LEU A 103 10.82 -17.58 -3.69
CA LEU A 103 10.07 -16.55 -2.96
C LEU A 103 10.70 -15.17 -3.11
N LEU A 104 12.04 -15.08 -2.98
CA LEU A 104 12.78 -13.82 -3.18
C LEU A 104 12.60 -13.28 -4.59
N LEU A 105 12.67 -14.12 -5.62
CA LEU A 105 12.50 -13.69 -7.01
C LEU A 105 11.08 -13.16 -7.28
N LYS A 106 10.05 -13.85 -6.80
CA LYS A 106 8.66 -13.41 -6.98
C LYS A 106 8.39 -12.10 -6.28
N ASN A 107 8.87 -11.95 -5.04
CA ASN A 107 8.74 -10.68 -4.32
C ASN A 107 9.54 -9.56 -4.99
N ALA A 108 10.74 -9.86 -5.52
CA ALA A 108 11.55 -8.89 -6.25
C ALA A 108 10.79 -8.31 -7.46
N GLU A 109 10.07 -9.13 -8.22
CA GLU A 109 9.23 -8.66 -9.32
C GLU A 109 8.14 -7.70 -8.84
N ILE A 110 7.43 -8.08 -7.79
CA ILE A 110 6.35 -7.25 -7.19
C ILE A 110 6.90 -5.89 -6.76
N PHE A 111 7.97 -5.87 -5.98
CA PHE A 111 8.52 -4.64 -5.43
C PHE A 111 9.25 -3.78 -6.46
N THR A 112 9.78 -4.37 -7.52
CA THR A 112 10.29 -3.64 -8.68
C THR A 112 9.18 -2.85 -9.37
N VAL A 113 8.06 -3.50 -9.67
CA VAL A 113 6.90 -2.86 -10.31
C VAL A 113 6.33 -1.76 -9.42
N GLN A 114 6.19 -2.01 -8.13
CA GLN A 114 5.67 -1.02 -7.18
C GLN A 114 6.63 0.17 -7.01
N GLY A 115 7.93 -0.07 -6.95
CA GLY A 115 8.94 0.99 -6.90
C GLY A 115 8.91 1.88 -8.15
N GLN A 116 8.79 1.29 -9.33
CA GLN A 116 8.67 2.03 -10.59
C GLN A 116 7.39 2.86 -10.63
N ALA A 117 6.27 2.32 -10.18
CA ALA A 117 5.00 3.04 -10.12
C ALA A 117 5.07 4.22 -9.15
N LEU A 118 5.63 4.02 -7.96
CA LEU A 118 5.87 5.11 -6.99
C LEU A 118 6.73 6.21 -7.59
N ASN A 119 7.81 5.84 -8.26
CA ASN A 119 8.70 6.80 -8.93
C ASN A 119 7.98 7.66 -9.97
N LYS A 120 7.03 7.06 -10.68
CA LYS A 120 6.31 7.70 -11.78
C LYS A 120 5.19 8.63 -11.29
N VAL A 121 4.41 8.21 -10.29
CA VAL A 121 3.11 8.85 -10.00
C VAL A 121 2.94 9.36 -8.56
N ALA A 122 3.77 8.94 -7.60
CA ALA A 122 3.64 9.37 -6.22
C ALA A 122 4.09 10.82 -6.02
N SER A 123 3.66 11.43 -4.92
CA SER A 123 4.22 12.70 -4.46
C SER A 123 5.75 12.59 -4.34
N ARG A 124 6.47 13.66 -4.72
CA ARG A 124 7.94 13.68 -4.60
C ARG A 124 8.41 13.58 -3.14
N ASP A 125 7.54 13.93 -2.21
CA ASP A 125 7.78 13.85 -0.76
C ASP A 125 7.17 12.61 -0.12
N VAL A 126 6.78 11.61 -0.89
CA VAL A 126 6.18 10.38 -0.39
C VAL A 126 7.07 9.69 0.65
N LYS A 127 6.45 9.26 1.74
CA LYS A 127 7.08 8.41 2.76
C LYS A 127 6.64 6.97 2.51
N VAL A 128 7.60 6.07 2.39
CA VAL A 128 7.33 4.67 2.09
C VAL A 128 7.78 3.78 3.25
N LEU A 129 6.86 2.99 3.76
CA LEU A 129 7.13 1.95 4.76
C LEU A 129 6.88 0.58 4.14
N VAL A 130 7.90 -0.27 4.16
CA VAL A 130 7.80 -1.64 3.65
C VAL A 130 7.63 -2.61 4.82
N VAL A 131 6.54 -3.34 4.80
CA VAL A 131 6.17 -4.33 5.83
C VAL A 131 6.27 -5.75 5.28
N GLY A 132 6.00 -5.94 4.00
CA GLY A 132 6.05 -7.25 3.34
C GLY A 132 7.42 -7.92 3.44
N ASN A 133 7.46 -9.16 3.96
CA ASN A 133 8.69 -9.89 4.20
C ASN A 133 9.25 -10.57 2.92
N PRO A 134 10.59 -10.61 2.78
CA PRO A 134 11.63 -10.01 3.63
C PRO A 134 11.71 -8.48 3.47
N ALA A 135 11.32 -7.75 4.53
CA ALA A 135 11.08 -6.31 4.45
C ALA A 135 12.31 -5.50 4.02
N ASN A 136 13.48 -5.80 4.59
CA ASN A 136 14.72 -5.11 4.26
C ASN A 136 15.12 -5.29 2.79
N THR A 137 15.03 -6.50 2.26
CA THR A 137 15.33 -6.80 0.86
C THR A 137 14.32 -6.15 -0.08
N ASN A 138 13.04 -6.27 0.23
CA ASN A 138 11.96 -5.69 -0.56
C ASN A 138 12.03 -4.15 -0.59
N ALA A 139 12.32 -3.54 0.55
CA ALA A 139 12.53 -2.10 0.64
C ALA A 139 13.70 -1.62 -0.24
N TYR A 140 14.80 -2.33 -0.21
CA TYR A 140 15.97 -2.03 -1.03
C TYR A 140 15.65 -2.12 -2.53
N ILE A 141 14.97 -3.18 -2.95
CA ILE A 141 14.57 -3.39 -4.36
C ILE A 141 13.64 -2.27 -4.82
N ALA A 142 12.60 -1.98 -4.05
CA ALA A 142 11.64 -0.93 -4.39
C ALA A 142 12.32 0.45 -4.46
N MET A 143 13.16 0.77 -3.49
CA MET A 143 13.92 2.02 -3.47
C MET A 143 14.84 2.17 -4.68
N LYS A 144 15.56 1.12 -5.06
CA LYS A 144 16.41 1.12 -6.26
C LYS A 144 15.62 1.24 -7.55
N SER A 145 14.38 0.80 -7.56
CA SER A 145 13.46 0.95 -8.70
C SER A 145 12.79 2.33 -8.77
N ALA A 146 13.02 3.18 -7.77
CA ALA A 146 12.48 4.53 -7.67
C ALA A 146 13.62 5.59 -7.53
N PRO A 147 14.46 5.75 -8.55
CA PRO A 147 15.68 6.56 -8.45
C PRO A 147 15.44 8.06 -8.23
N ASP A 148 14.27 8.58 -8.61
CA ASP A 148 13.93 10.01 -8.49
C ASP A 148 13.32 10.36 -7.12
N LEU A 149 13.03 9.36 -6.29
CA LEU A 149 12.54 9.57 -4.93
C LEU A 149 13.69 9.62 -3.92
N ASN A 150 13.52 10.43 -2.88
CA ASN A 150 14.53 10.59 -1.83
C ASN A 150 14.72 9.28 -1.04
N PRO A 151 15.93 8.66 -1.06
CA PRO A 151 16.18 7.41 -0.36
C PRO A 151 15.92 7.46 1.16
N LYS A 152 16.03 8.63 1.77
CA LYS A 152 15.82 8.82 3.22
C LYS A 152 14.35 8.67 3.64
N ARG A 153 13.44 8.61 2.69
CA ARG A 153 11.99 8.46 2.95
C ARG A 153 11.52 7.01 2.91
N TRP A 154 12.44 6.07 2.73
CA TRP A 154 12.17 4.64 2.71
C TRP A 154 12.54 3.99 4.05
N GLN A 155 11.63 3.19 4.59
CA GLN A 155 11.79 2.41 5.82
C GLN A 155 11.24 1.00 5.65
#